data_66f797fbdf2e35fde29b09845c06729a
#
_entry.id   66f797fbdf2e35fde29b09845c06729a
#
_cell.length_a   1.000
_cell.length_b   1.000
_cell.length_c   1.000
_cell.angle_alpha   90.00
_cell.angle_beta   90.00
_cell.angle_gamma   90.00
#
_symmetry.space_group_name_H-M   'P 1'
#
loop_
_entity.id
_entity.type
_entity.pdbx_description
1 polymer ?
#
loop_
_entity_poly.entity_id
_entity_poly.type
_entity_poly.pdbx_seq_one_letter_code
_entity_poly.pdbx_strand_id
1 'polypeptide(L)'
;MADPLGKILLRGARRLFIWPLEAGLVLALYGIARVLPLPVASAVMGMLFALVGPMTPWHGRARRNLNLAMPELDAAEQRRVLAGMWRNFGRVIGEFPHVHRMVGLGRIAFEGQSNLEGLENGAFLIGAHIGNWELGPYAAIGVGHKVAAIYRPLNLSLIHI
;
A
#
# COMPACT_ATOMS: atom_id res chain seq x y z
N MET A 1 8.01 26.04 25.62
CA MET A 1 7.58 24.81 26.32
C MET A 1 6.17 24.46 25.85
N ALA A 2 5.96 23.29 25.27
CA ALA A 2 4.62 22.91 24.78
C ALA A 2 3.77 22.43 25.94
N ASP A 3 2.57 23.00 26.08
CA ASP A 3 1.60 22.70 27.13
C ASP A 3 1.28 21.19 27.20
N PRO A 4 1.61 20.48 28.28
CA PRO A 4 1.36 19.04 28.41
C PRO A 4 -0.13 18.70 28.45
N LEU A 5 -0.97 19.57 29.01
CA LEU A 5 -2.43 19.39 29.03
C LEU A 5 -3.05 19.48 27.65
N GLY A 6 -2.64 20.46 26.85
CA GLY A 6 -3.09 20.57 25.45
C GLY A 6 -2.75 19.34 24.59
N LYS A 7 -1.57 18.74 24.82
CA LYS A 7 -1.19 17.49 24.12
C LYS A 7 -2.05 16.29 24.55
N ILE A 8 -2.40 16.19 25.82
CA ILE A 8 -3.25 15.11 26.36
C ILE A 8 -4.67 15.24 25.79
N LEU A 9 -5.24 16.44 25.81
CA LEU A 9 -6.58 16.72 25.27
C LEU A 9 -6.65 16.45 23.76
N LEU A 10 -5.64 16.89 23.00
CA LEU A 10 -5.55 16.60 21.56
C LEU A 10 -5.42 15.10 21.26
N ARG A 11 -4.66 14.36 22.04
CA ARG A 11 -4.58 12.89 21.91
C ARG A 11 -5.91 12.23 22.22
N GLY A 12 -6.60 12.67 23.27
CA GLY A 12 -7.93 12.17 23.63
C GLY A 12 -8.95 12.42 22.52
N ALA A 13 -9.02 13.64 22.00
CA ALA A 13 -9.93 14.01 20.93
C ALA A 13 -9.63 13.22 19.64
N ARG A 14 -8.36 13.05 19.27
CA ARG A 14 -7.98 12.22 18.12
C ARG A 14 -8.43 10.77 18.30
N ARG A 15 -8.26 10.20 19.49
CA ARG A 15 -8.63 8.81 19.78
C ARG A 15 -10.15 8.60 19.74
N LEU A 16 -10.93 9.57 20.21
CA LEU A 16 -12.38 9.45 20.29
C LEU A 16 -13.10 9.75 18.97
N PHE A 17 -12.57 10.65 18.15
CA PHE A 17 -13.27 11.11 16.94
C PHE A 17 -12.53 10.79 15.66
N ILE A 18 -11.23 11.04 15.57
CA ILE A 18 -10.48 10.89 14.33
C ILE A 18 -10.21 9.42 14.04
N TRP A 19 -9.77 8.65 15.01
CA TRP A 19 -9.44 7.23 14.79
C TRP A 19 -10.64 6.38 14.37
N PRO A 20 -11.82 6.48 15.02
CA PRO A 20 -13.00 5.75 14.53
C PRO A 20 -13.42 6.17 13.12
N LEU A 21 -13.30 7.46 12.79
CA LEU A 21 -13.60 7.95 11.44
C LEU A 21 -12.62 7.41 10.39
N GLU A 22 -11.31 7.44 10.67
CA GLU A 22 -10.28 6.83 9.81
C GLU A 22 -10.53 5.34 9.64
N ALA A 23 -10.81 4.62 10.73
CA ALA A 23 -11.13 3.20 10.71
C ALA A 23 -12.37 2.90 9.86
N GLY A 24 -13.45 3.66 10.07
CA GLY A 24 -14.67 3.55 9.29
C GLY A 24 -14.44 3.80 7.80
N LEU A 25 -13.65 4.80 7.45
CA LEU A 25 -13.29 5.09 6.06
C LEU A 25 -12.49 3.95 5.43
N VAL A 26 -11.48 3.43 6.13
CA VAL A 26 -10.67 2.30 5.64
C VAL A 26 -11.53 1.06 5.42
N LEU A 27 -12.41 0.73 6.39
CA LEU A 27 -13.32 -0.41 6.29
C LEU A 27 -14.34 -0.22 5.16
N ALA A 28 -14.86 0.98 4.96
CA ALA A 28 -15.78 1.28 3.86
C ALA A 28 -15.08 1.12 2.50
N LEU A 29 -13.88 1.68 2.32
CA LEU A 29 -13.09 1.52 1.09
C LEU A 29 -12.75 0.05 0.84
N TYR A 30 -12.36 -0.69 1.87
CA TYR A 30 -12.11 -2.13 1.79
C TYR A 30 -13.37 -2.89 1.38
N GLY A 31 -14.52 -2.60 2.01
CA GLY A 31 -15.80 -3.22 1.70
C GLY A 31 -16.24 -2.96 0.26
N ILE A 32 -16.13 -1.72 -0.21
CA ILE A 32 -16.42 -1.35 -1.59
C ILE A 32 -15.50 -2.10 -2.55
N ALA A 33 -14.19 -2.08 -2.31
CA ALA A 33 -13.24 -2.81 -3.14
C ALA A 33 -13.55 -4.32 -3.16
N ARG A 34 -13.95 -4.91 -2.04
CA ARG A 34 -14.24 -6.34 -1.88
C ARG A 34 -15.44 -6.81 -2.70
N VAL A 35 -16.49 -5.99 -2.83
CA VAL A 35 -17.71 -6.36 -3.55
C VAL A 35 -17.63 -6.08 -5.05
N LEU A 36 -16.76 -5.18 -5.48
CA LEU A 36 -16.54 -4.89 -6.88
C LEU A 36 -15.74 -5.99 -7.57
N PRO A 37 -15.98 -6.25 -8.87
CA PRO A 37 -15.06 -7.08 -9.65
C PRO A 37 -13.65 -6.48 -9.65
N LEU A 38 -12.62 -7.33 -9.56
CA LEU A 38 -11.22 -6.92 -9.46
C LEU A 38 -10.79 -5.79 -10.42
N PRO A 39 -11.07 -5.86 -11.75
CA PRO A 39 -10.67 -4.78 -12.65
C PRO A 39 -11.34 -3.44 -12.31
N VAL A 40 -12.59 -3.50 -11.85
CA VAL A 40 -13.37 -2.29 -11.46
C VAL A 40 -12.84 -1.73 -10.15
N ALA A 41 -12.60 -2.57 -9.14
CA ALA A 41 -12.02 -2.17 -7.87
C ALA A 41 -10.66 -1.48 -8.06
N SER A 42 -9.77 -2.09 -8.85
CA SER A 42 -8.46 -1.53 -9.20
C SER A 42 -8.59 -0.18 -9.92
N ALA A 43 -9.47 -0.08 -10.93
CA ALA A 43 -9.67 1.16 -11.69
C ALA A 43 -10.25 2.29 -10.82
N VAL A 44 -11.32 2.00 -10.07
CA VAL A 44 -12.01 2.99 -9.22
C VAL A 44 -11.08 3.53 -8.13
N MET A 45 -10.40 2.63 -7.41
CA MET A 45 -9.46 3.04 -6.37
C MET A 45 -8.25 3.77 -6.96
N GLY A 46 -7.75 3.34 -8.12
CA GLY A 46 -6.69 4.04 -8.84
C GLY A 46 -7.06 5.48 -9.21
N MET A 47 -8.28 5.70 -9.70
CA MET A 47 -8.80 7.05 -10.00
C MET A 47 -9.01 7.88 -8.74
N LEU A 48 -9.60 7.30 -7.70
CA LEU A 48 -9.84 7.98 -6.43
C LEU A 48 -8.52 8.49 -5.82
N PHE A 49 -7.51 7.64 -5.74
CA PHE A 49 -6.22 8.04 -5.20
C PHE A 49 -5.46 9.02 -6.09
N ALA A 50 -5.59 8.92 -7.41
CA ALA A 50 -5.03 9.91 -8.33
C ALA A 50 -5.64 11.31 -8.12
N LEU A 51 -6.92 11.38 -7.74
CA LEU A 51 -7.63 12.63 -7.45
C LEU A 51 -7.31 13.17 -6.06
N VAL A 52 -7.41 12.32 -5.02
CA VAL A 52 -7.30 12.74 -3.61
C VAL A 52 -5.84 12.81 -3.13
N GLY A 53 -4.98 11.94 -3.64
CA GLY A 53 -3.58 11.85 -3.23
C GLY A 53 -2.81 13.17 -3.29
N PRO A 54 -2.93 13.96 -4.39
CA PRO A 54 -2.29 15.27 -4.49
C PRO A 54 -2.72 16.29 -3.43
N MET A 55 -3.89 16.12 -2.83
CA MET A 55 -4.42 17.01 -1.79
C MET A 55 -3.88 16.66 -0.39
N THR A 56 -3.19 15.54 -0.26
CA THR A 56 -2.66 15.08 1.03
C THR A 56 -1.27 15.65 1.32
N PRO A 57 -0.87 15.78 2.61
CA PRO A 57 0.49 16.18 2.99
C PRO A 57 1.59 15.24 2.44
N TRP A 58 1.23 14.01 2.13
CA TRP A 58 2.13 13.00 1.58
C TRP A 58 2.62 13.33 0.19
N HIS A 59 1.83 14.08 -0.60
CA HIS A 59 2.23 14.50 -1.95
C HIS A 59 3.48 15.38 -1.93
N GLY A 60 3.56 16.32 -0.98
CA GLY A 60 4.76 17.15 -0.82
C GLY A 60 6.01 16.34 -0.45
N ARG A 61 5.86 15.27 0.32
CA ARG A 61 6.95 14.33 0.64
C ARG A 61 7.37 13.54 -0.60
N ALA A 62 6.40 12.99 -1.34
CA ALA A 62 6.66 12.25 -2.57
C ALA A 62 7.42 13.10 -3.60
N ARG A 63 7.00 14.37 -3.79
CA ARG A 63 7.69 15.30 -4.69
C ARG A 63 9.13 15.58 -4.25
N ARG A 64 9.37 15.80 -2.94
CA ARG A 64 10.73 15.99 -2.44
C ARG A 64 11.61 14.76 -2.68
N ASN A 65 11.08 13.56 -2.43
CA ASN A 65 11.81 12.32 -2.65
C ASN A 65 12.09 12.11 -4.14
N LEU A 66 11.13 12.42 -5.01
CA LEU A 66 11.33 12.34 -6.46
C LEU A 66 12.44 13.31 -6.93
N ASN A 67 12.44 14.55 -6.44
CA ASN A 67 13.49 15.53 -6.78
C ASN A 67 14.89 15.08 -6.31
N LEU A 68 14.97 14.34 -5.21
CA LEU A 68 16.26 13.80 -4.72
C LEU A 68 16.73 12.61 -5.54
N ALA A 69 15.80 11.75 -5.96
CA ALA A 69 16.12 10.54 -6.70
C ALA A 69 16.30 10.75 -8.20
N MET A 70 15.60 11.73 -8.78
CA MET A 70 15.56 12.02 -10.21
C MET A 70 15.55 13.55 -10.44
N PRO A 71 16.66 14.24 -10.12
CA PRO A 71 16.75 15.70 -10.22
C PRO A 71 16.68 16.22 -11.65
N GLU A 72 16.92 15.35 -12.64
CA GLU A 72 16.92 15.65 -14.07
C GLU A 72 15.51 15.82 -14.65
N LEU A 73 14.47 15.34 -13.95
CA LEU A 73 13.10 15.41 -14.47
C LEU A 73 12.58 16.84 -14.47
N ASP A 74 11.99 17.23 -15.59
CA ASP A 74 11.29 18.50 -15.68
C ASP A 74 9.94 18.48 -14.90
N ALA A 75 9.32 19.65 -14.73
CA ALA A 75 8.09 19.80 -13.96
C ALA A 75 6.90 19.02 -14.55
N ALA A 76 6.85 18.78 -15.85
CA ALA A 76 5.79 18.03 -16.51
C ALA A 76 5.98 16.52 -16.27
N GLU A 77 7.22 16.06 -16.38
CA GLU A 77 7.60 14.68 -16.08
C GLU A 77 7.37 14.32 -14.62
N GLN A 78 7.78 15.19 -13.70
CA GLN A 78 7.52 15.01 -12.26
C GLN A 78 6.01 14.88 -11.98
N ARG A 79 5.17 15.73 -12.55
CA ARG A 79 3.71 15.62 -12.41
C ARG A 79 3.18 14.29 -12.93
N ARG A 80 3.69 13.81 -14.06
CA ARG A 80 3.32 12.52 -14.66
C ARG A 80 3.69 11.36 -13.76
N VAL A 81 4.91 11.34 -13.23
CA VAL A 81 5.40 10.30 -12.32
C VAL A 81 4.58 10.29 -11.04
N LEU A 82 4.33 11.45 -10.41
CA LEU A 82 3.54 11.55 -9.19
C LEU A 82 2.08 11.14 -9.40
N ALA A 83 1.48 11.50 -10.53
CA ALA A 83 0.13 11.04 -10.87
C ALA A 83 0.07 9.52 -11.08
N GLY A 84 1.08 8.96 -11.76
CA GLY A 84 1.25 7.51 -11.92
C GLY A 84 1.42 6.79 -10.58
N MET A 85 2.23 7.33 -9.68
CA MET A 85 2.44 6.81 -8.33
C MET A 85 1.12 6.73 -7.54
N TRP A 86 0.34 7.83 -7.49
CA TRP A 86 -0.93 7.83 -6.78
C TRP A 86 -1.94 6.86 -7.38
N ARG A 87 -2.00 6.80 -8.71
CA ARG A 87 -2.86 5.84 -9.42
C ARG A 87 -2.47 4.40 -9.11
N ASN A 88 -1.17 4.08 -9.15
CA ASN A 88 -0.69 2.74 -8.82
C ASN A 88 -0.98 2.38 -7.35
N PHE A 89 -0.73 3.29 -6.43
CA PHE A 89 -1.03 3.08 -5.01
C PHE A 89 -2.51 2.78 -4.78
N GLY A 90 -3.41 3.56 -5.42
CA GLY A 90 -4.84 3.29 -5.36
C GLY A 90 -5.23 1.93 -5.93
N ARG A 91 -4.61 1.51 -7.04
CA ARG A 91 -4.82 0.17 -7.62
C ARG A 91 -4.46 -0.93 -6.64
N VAL A 92 -3.30 -0.84 -5.99
CA VAL A 92 -2.88 -1.80 -4.96
C VAL A 92 -3.91 -1.90 -3.84
N ILE A 93 -4.42 -0.76 -3.34
CA ILE A 93 -5.48 -0.73 -2.32
C ILE A 93 -6.77 -1.42 -2.82
N GLY A 94 -7.17 -1.15 -4.07
CA GLY A 94 -8.34 -1.79 -4.69
C GLY A 94 -8.18 -3.30 -4.91
N GLU A 95 -6.97 -3.76 -5.16
CA GLU A 95 -6.63 -5.16 -5.40
C GLU A 95 -6.45 -5.95 -4.10
N PHE A 96 -6.11 -5.29 -3.00
CA PHE A 96 -5.78 -5.92 -1.72
C PHE A 96 -6.84 -6.94 -1.24
N PRO A 97 -8.16 -6.68 -1.29
CA PRO A 97 -9.17 -7.68 -0.90
C PRO A 97 -9.26 -8.88 -1.83
N HIS A 98 -8.60 -8.84 -2.99
CA HIS A 98 -8.65 -9.85 -4.04
C HIS A 98 -7.37 -10.66 -4.20
N VAL A 99 -6.33 -10.38 -3.42
CA VAL A 99 -5.00 -11.00 -3.56
C VAL A 99 -5.08 -12.53 -3.64
N HIS A 100 -5.82 -13.18 -2.70
CA HIS A 100 -5.99 -14.65 -2.74
C HIS A 100 -6.63 -15.14 -4.03
N ARG A 101 -7.61 -14.39 -4.56
CA ARG A 101 -8.31 -14.77 -5.81
C ARG A 101 -7.41 -14.58 -7.02
N MET A 102 -6.54 -13.57 -7.00
CA MET A 102 -5.59 -13.33 -8.09
C MET A 102 -4.64 -14.50 -8.25
N VAL A 103 -4.10 -14.99 -7.13
CA VAL A 103 -3.21 -16.16 -7.11
C VAL A 103 -3.96 -17.44 -7.54
N GLY A 104 -5.10 -17.73 -6.92
CA GLY A 104 -5.88 -18.94 -7.20
C GLY A 104 -6.46 -19.01 -8.61
N LEU A 105 -6.67 -17.88 -9.29
CA LEU A 105 -7.16 -17.82 -10.68
C LEU A 105 -6.03 -17.82 -11.73
N GLY A 106 -4.77 -17.99 -11.32
CA GLY A 106 -3.62 -17.99 -12.23
C GLY A 106 -3.41 -16.65 -12.96
N ARG A 107 -3.89 -15.54 -12.38
CA ARG A 107 -3.72 -14.21 -12.97
C ARG A 107 -2.32 -13.63 -12.77
N ILE A 108 -1.49 -14.33 -12.01
CA ILE A 108 -0.13 -13.94 -11.68
C ILE A 108 0.78 -15.02 -12.22
N ALA A 109 1.65 -14.65 -13.14
CA ALA A 109 2.76 -15.49 -13.56
C ALA A 109 3.97 -15.17 -12.67
N PHE A 110 4.55 -16.21 -12.12
CA PHE A 110 5.82 -16.09 -11.40
C PHE A 110 6.93 -16.63 -12.30
N GLU A 111 7.92 -15.78 -12.57
CA GLU A 111 9.11 -16.16 -13.33
C GLU A 111 10.28 -16.40 -12.36
N GLY A 112 11.15 -17.35 -12.68
CA GLY A 112 12.33 -17.67 -11.89
C GLY A 112 12.06 -18.40 -10.58
N GLN A 113 10.91 -19.08 -10.43
CA GLN A 113 10.61 -19.90 -9.24
C GLN A 113 11.65 -20.97 -8.96
N SER A 114 12.31 -21.49 -10.01
CA SER A 114 13.43 -22.44 -9.87
C SER A 114 14.59 -21.91 -9.03
N ASN A 115 14.75 -20.59 -8.92
CA ASN A 115 15.76 -19.98 -8.04
C ASN A 115 15.43 -20.16 -6.54
N LEU A 116 14.21 -20.57 -6.21
CA LEU A 116 13.77 -20.85 -4.85
C LEU A 116 13.88 -22.33 -4.47
N GLU A 117 14.21 -23.19 -5.44
CA GLU A 117 14.42 -24.62 -5.19
C GLU A 117 15.74 -24.85 -4.44
N GLY A 118 15.78 -25.84 -3.56
CA GLY A 118 16.97 -26.19 -2.80
C GLY A 118 17.34 -25.22 -1.66
N LEU A 119 16.48 -24.25 -1.33
CA LEU A 119 16.68 -23.33 -0.21
C LEU A 119 16.23 -23.91 1.13
N GLU A 120 16.70 -25.10 1.47
CA GLU A 120 16.29 -25.85 2.66
C GLU A 120 16.65 -25.12 3.98
N ASN A 121 17.70 -24.31 3.97
CA ASN A 121 18.17 -23.54 5.14
C ASN A 121 17.53 -22.16 5.25
N GLY A 122 16.55 -21.85 4.40
CA GLY A 122 15.90 -20.56 4.31
C GLY A 122 16.67 -19.54 3.47
N ALA A 123 15.98 -18.45 3.11
CA ALA A 123 16.53 -17.35 2.33
C ALA A 123 15.86 -16.03 2.70
N PHE A 124 16.56 -14.93 2.43
CA PHE A 124 15.98 -13.59 2.51
C PHE A 124 15.45 -13.18 1.12
N LEU A 125 14.15 -12.89 1.05
CA LEU A 125 13.55 -12.27 -0.13
C LEU A 125 13.59 -10.76 0.04
N ILE A 126 14.34 -10.09 -0.83
CA ILE A 126 14.43 -8.62 -0.86
C ILE A 126 13.65 -8.14 -2.07
N GLY A 127 12.68 -7.26 -1.85
CA GLY A 127 11.87 -6.69 -2.91
C GLY A 127 11.74 -5.18 -2.79
N ALA A 128 11.34 -4.53 -3.88
CA ALA A 128 10.97 -3.13 -3.89
C ALA A 128 9.45 -2.97 -3.88
N HIS A 129 8.96 -1.81 -3.40
CA HIS A 129 7.54 -1.46 -3.45
C HIS A 129 7.16 -1.02 -4.88
N ILE A 130 7.23 -1.97 -5.83
CA ILE A 130 6.92 -1.78 -7.24
C ILE A 130 5.66 -2.58 -7.57
N GLY A 131 4.74 -2.01 -8.33
CA GLY A 131 3.49 -2.67 -8.67
C GLY A 131 2.67 -3.02 -7.42
N ASN A 132 2.11 -4.23 -7.40
CA ASN A 132 1.44 -4.78 -6.22
C ASN A 132 2.40 -5.68 -5.44
N TRP A 133 3.19 -5.10 -4.56
CA TRP A 133 4.21 -5.79 -3.75
C TRP A 133 3.64 -6.84 -2.78
N GLU A 134 2.33 -6.79 -2.47
CA GLU A 134 1.64 -7.77 -1.63
C GLU A 134 1.63 -9.17 -2.26
N LEU A 135 1.91 -9.26 -3.56
CA LEU A 135 1.98 -10.53 -4.29
C LEU A 135 3.34 -11.22 -4.16
N GLY A 136 4.39 -10.51 -3.74
CA GLY A 136 5.75 -11.06 -3.64
C GLY A 136 5.86 -12.36 -2.82
N PRO A 137 5.31 -12.44 -1.60
CA PRO A 137 5.36 -13.64 -0.79
C PRO A 137 4.75 -14.89 -1.44
N TYR A 138 3.77 -14.70 -2.32
CA TYR A 138 3.08 -15.82 -2.97
C TYR A 138 3.95 -16.60 -3.95
N ALA A 139 5.03 -15.98 -4.47
CA ALA A 139 6.00 -16.69 -5.32
C ALA A 139 6.67 -17.84 -4.54
N ALA A 140 7.10 -17.59 -3.31
CA ALA A 140 7.72 -18.60 -2.44
C ALA A 140 6.70 -19.60 -1.89
N ILE A 141 5.49 -19.15 -1.54
CA ILE A 141 4.39 -20.02 -1.10
C ILE A 141 4.00 -20.99 -2.21
N GLY A 142 4.00 -20.55 -3.47
CA GLY A 142 3.64 -21.36 -4.64
C GLY A 142 4.58 -22.54 -4.88
N VAL A 143 5.82 -22.50 -4.40
CA VAL A 143 6.79 -23.61 -4.43
C VAL A 143 6.95 -24.32 -3.07
N GLY A 144 6.01 -24.10 -2.14
CA GLY A 144 5.93 -24.84 -0.88
C GLY A 144 6.74 -24.26 0.28
N HIS A 145 7.38 -23.10 0.14
CA HIS A 145 8.11 -22.46 1.23
C HIS A 145 7.18 -21.77 2.23
N LYS A 146 7.56 -21.82 3.50
CA LYS A 146 6.96 -21.00 4.56
C LYS A 146 7.58 -19.62 4.52
N VAL A 147 6.73 -18.59 4.53
CA VAL A 147 7.16 -17.19 4.47
C VAL A 147 6.90 -16.51 5.80
N ALA A 148 7.91 -15.81 6.32
CA ALA A 148 7.80 -14.89 7.45
C ALA A 148 8.18 -13.49 6.98
N ALA A 149 7.41 -12.48 7.38
CA ALA A 149 7.69 -11.10 7.04
C ALA A 149 8.01 -10.28 8.29
N ILE A 150 9.06 -9.47 8.21
CA ILE A 150 9.34 -8.44 9.21
C ILE A 150 8.65 -7.17 8.73
N TYR A 151 7.71 -6.67 9.50
CA TYR A 151 6.98 -5.47 9.15
C TYR A 151 6.94 -4.47 10.30
N ARG A 152 6.83 -3.21 9.94
CA ARG A 152 6.50 -2.16 10.91
C ARG A 152 4.99 -2.08 11.03
N PRO A 153 4.41 -2.11 12.24
CA PRO A 153 2.97 -1.89 12.42
C PRO A 153 2.53 -0.59 11.74
N LEU A 154 1.45 -0.67 10.98
CA LEU A 154 0.86 0.51 10.35
C LEU A 154 0.36 1.46 11.44
N ASN A 155 0.63 2.76 11.28
CA ASN A 155 0.07 3.81 12.15
C ASN A 155 -1.41 4.06 11.79
N LEU A 156 -2.20 3.00 11.72
CA LEU A 156 -3.63 3.07 11.54
C LEU A 156 -4.30 2.94 12.90
N SER A 157 -5.28 3.76 13.13
CA SER A 157 -6.11 3.74 14.34
C SER A 157 -6.73 2.38 14.63
N LEU A 158 -7.01 1.59 13.57
CA LEU A 158 -7.50 0.20 13.65
C LEU A 158 -6.62 -0.74 14.47
N ILE A 159 -5.31 -0.52 14.51
CA ILE A 159 -4.36 -1.37 15.26
C ILE A 159 -4.35 -1.00 16.75
N HIS A 160 -4.88 0.16 17.10
CA HIS A 160 -4.88 0.69 18.47
C HIS A 160 -6.27 0.67 19.12
N ILE A 161 -7.29 0.19 18.40
CA ILE A 161 -8.64 -0.06 18.89
C ILE A 161 -8.80 -1.52 19.30
#